data_03060a8c105c62fafb1a4802c98fada1
#
_entry.id   03060a8c105c62fafb1a4802c98fada1
#
_cell.length_a   1.000
_cell.length_b   1.000
_cell.length_c   1.000
_cell.angle_alpha   90.00
_cell.angle_beta   90.00
_cell.angle_gamma   90.00
#
_symmetry.space_group_name_H-M   'P 1'
#
loop_
_entity.id
_entity.type
_entity.pdbx_description
1 polymer ?
#
loop_
_entity_poly.entity_id
_entity_poly.type
_entity_poly.pdbx_seq_one_letter_code
_entity_poly.pdbx_strand_id
1 'polypeptide(L)'
;MKTIGVKKVKRVLLFGGLWISMALAQPAKLAIVIDDIGYHQKEDAQIYALPKEISVAIIPSAPHARQRNEQAYQQGRDILIHMPMQPLSHQRIEVGGLHVGMHQEDVQQRVQTAKAIVSHAIGMNNHMGSAATADAELMRKLMQELKVQDLFFLDSRTIGRSVAGKIAKEYGVQTLDRHIFWMTKTLIRMLNVNFNVQCIMHKSTVRQSRLVIHVKIR
;
A
#
# COMPACT_ATOMS: atom_id res chain seq x y z
N MET A 1 45.81 4.25 -79.51
CA MET A 1 45.01 5.16 -78.64
C MET A 1 44.26 4.32 -77.59
N LYS A 2 44.67 4.38 -76.32
CA LYS A 2 44.04 3.63 -75.18
C LYS A 2 43.21 4.60 -74.37
N THR A 3 41.92 4.37 -74.35
CA THR A 3 40.97 5.14 -73.58
C THR A 3 40.96 4.70 -72.10
N ILE A 4 41.21 5.63 -71.17
CA ILE A 4 41.23 5.38 -69.72
C ILE A 4 39.82 5.58 -69.18
N GLY A 5 39.22 4.49 -68.67
CA GLY A 5 37.92 4.50 -68.08
C GLY A 5 37.97 5.08 -66.64
N VAL A 6 37.19 6.15 -66.36
CA VAL A 6 37.02 6.76 -65.04
C VAL A 6 36.02 5.98 -64.26
N LYS A 7 36.44 5.34 -63.14
CA LYS A 7 35.55 4.68 -62.15
C LYS A 7 34.86 5.75 -61.24
N LYS A 8 33.56 5.85 -61.39
CA LYS A 8 32.74 6.65 -60.45
C LYS A 8 32.66 5.97 -59.07
N VAL A 9 33.24 6.60 -58.04
CA VAL A 9 33.09 6.21 -56.65
C VAL A 9 31.76 6.77 -56.13
N LYS A 10 30.80 5.87 -55.81
CA LYS A 10 29.57 6.24 -55.13
C LYS A 10 29.89 6.49 -53.65
N ARG A 11 29.82 7.74 -53.20
CA ARG A 11 29.81 8.06 -51.74
C ARG A 11 28.47 7.68 -51.17
N VAL A 12 28.44 6.63 -50.30
CA VAL A 12 27.30 6.29 -49.46
C VAL A 12 27.39 7.15 -48.19
N LEU A 13 26.52 8.14 -48.07
CA LEU A 13 26.35 8.93 -46.88
C LEU A 13 25.49 8.09 -45.89
N LEU A 14 26.13 7.48 -44.89
CA LEU A 14 25.45 6.87 -43.72
C LEU A 14 24.97 8.00 -42.82
N PHE A 15 23.68 8.34 -42.89
CA PHE A 15 23.00 9.13 -41.88
C PHE A 15 22.77 8.26 -40.65
N GLY A 16 23.70 8.29 -39.70
CA GLY A 16 23.52 7.72 -38.37
C GLY A 16 22.53 8.60 -37.58
N GLY A 17 21.25 8.22 -37.59
CA GLY A 17 20.24 8.87 -36.77
C GLY A 17 20.51 8.61 -35.28
N LEU A 18 20.96 9.63 -34.57
CA LEU A 18 21.11 9.60 -33.12
C LEU A 18 19.70 9.62 -32.48
N TRP A 19 19.14 8.44 -32.13
CA TRP A 19 17.90 8.34 -31.38
C TRP A 19 18.17 8.76 -29.94
N ILE A 20 17.91 10.03 -29.59
CA ILE A 20 17.89 10.51 -28.22
C ILE A 20 16.61 9.96 -27.61
N SER A 21 16.71 8.85 -26.86
CA SER A 21 15.63 8.37 -26.01
C SER A 21 15.45 9.36 -24.88
N MET A 22 14.49 10.28 -25.02
CA MET A 22 14.03 11.08 -23.90
C MET A 22 13.36 10.14 -22.89
N ALA A 23 14.08 9.77 -21.85
CA ALA A 23 13.49 9.14 -20.67
C ALA A 23 12.54 10.15 -20.03
N LEU A 24 11.24 10.04 -20.33
CA LEU A 24 10.20 10.79 -19.63
C LEU A 24 10.23 10.38 -18.16
N ALA A 25 10.78 11.22 -17.30
CA ALA A 25 10.71 11.03 -15.86
C ALA A 25 9.23 10.95 -15.45
N GLN A 26 8.81 9.79 -14.97
CA GLN A 26 7.43 9.62 -14.48
C GLN A 26 7.26 10.46 -13.21
N PRO A 27 6.17 11.23 -13.08
CA PRO A 27 5.94 12.03 -11.88
C PRO A 27 5.88 11.12 -10.64
N ALA A 28 6.50 11.59 -9.55
CA ALA A 28 6.44 10.90 -8.26
C ALA A 28 4.98 10.77 -7.81
N LYS A 29 4.57 9.57 -7.39
CA LYS A 29 3.20 9.29 -6.92
C LYS A 29 3.18 9.30 -5.39
N LEU A 30 2.23 10.02 -4.80
CA LEU A 30 1.99 10.09 -3.37
C LEU A 30 0.73 9.28 -3.05
N ALA A 31 0.82 8.33 -2.11
CA ALA A 31 -0.31 7.63 -1.53
C ALA A 31 -0.47 8.06 -0.07
N ILE A 32 -1.67 8.43 0.32
CA ILE A 32 -2.02 8.77 1.71
C ILE A 32 -3.01 7.75 2.21
N VAL A 33 -2.71 7.13 3.36
CA VAL A 33 -3.59 6.18 4.03
C VAL A 33 -3.88 6.70 5.43
N ILE A 34 -5.15 6.77 5.81
CA ILE A 34 -5.57 7.14 7.17
C ILE A 34 -5.98 5.86 7.89
N ASP A 35 -5.24 5.56 8.96
CA ASP A 35 -5.41 4.38 9.80
C ASP A 35 -6.47 4.57 10.91
N ASP A 36 -6.75 3.51 11.67
CA ASP A 36 -7.59 3.47 12.87
C ASP A 36 -9.08 3.82 12.63
N ILE A 37 -9.59 3.65 11.41
CA ILE A 37 -10.98 3.93 11.05
C ILE A 37 -11.93 2.91 11.70
N GLY A 38 -13.06 3.42 12.19
CA GLY A 38 -14.19 2.61 12.64
C GLY A 38 -14.55 2.74 14.13
N TYR A 39 -13.74 3.46 14.94
CA TYR A 39 -14.02 3.71 16.35
C TYR A 39 -14.67 5.05 16.64
N HIS A 40 -14.34 6.08 15.87
CA HIS A 40 -14.66 7.48 16.17
C HIS A 40 -15.56 8.10 15.10
N GLN A 41 -16.88 8.08 15.33
CA GLN A 41 -17.87 8.53 14.32
C GLN A 41 -17.62 9.95 13.80
N LYS A 42 -17.27 10.89 14.68
CA LYS A 42 -17.08 12.30 14.30
C LYS A 42 -15.80 12.50 13.51
N GLU A 43 -14.70 11.91 13.96
CA GLU A 43 -13.39 11.95 13.32
C GLU A 43 -13.42 11.23 11.97
N ASP A 44 -14.02 10.03 11.93
CA ASP A 44 -14.23 9.29 10.69
C ASP A 44 -15.04 10.13 9.69
N ALA A 45 -16.13 10.78 10.12
CA ALA A 45 -16.93 11.63 9.22
C ALA A 45 -16.12 12.78 8.62
N GLN A 46 -15.20 13.39 9.38
CA GLN A 46 -14.30 14.42 8.86
C GLN A 46 -13.33 13.85 7.82
N ILE A 47 -12.82 12.61 8.03
CA ILE A 47 -11.93 11.93 7.08
C ILE A 47 -12.67 11.59 5.79
N TYR A 48 -13.92 11.14 5.90
CA TYR A 48 -14.75 10.82 4.74
C TYR A 48 -15.22 12.06 3.95
N ALA A 49 -15.07 13.26 4.51
CA ALA A 49 -15.25 14.54 3.81
C ALA A 49 -14.01 14.99 3.02
N LEU A 50 -12.83 14.35 3.24
CA LEU A 50 -11.61 14.61 2.47
C LEU A 50 -11.73 14.07 1.04
N PRO A 51 -10.84 14.46 0.09
CA PRO A 51 -10.82 13.91 -1.26
C PRO A 51 -10.80 12.39 -1.27
N LYS A 52 -11.55 11.77 -2.19
CA LYS A 52 -11.70 10.31 -2.28
C LYS A 52 -10.41 9.55 -2.60
N GLU A 53 -9.42 10.25 -3.11
CA GLU A 53 -8.08 9.73 -3.41
C GLU A 53 -7.28 9.37 -2.16
N ILE A 54 -7.75 9.81 -0.97
CA ILE A 54 -7.18 9.42 0.32
C ILE A 54 -7.76 8.07 0.69
N SER A 55 -6.89 7.08 0.81
CA SER A 55 -7.24 5.72 1.22
C SER A 55 -7.54 5.65 2.72
N VAL A 56 -8.34 4.67 3.12
CA VAL A 56 -8.68 4.43 4.52
C VAL A 56 -8.33 3.01 4.93
N ALA A 57 -7.82 2.84 6.15
CA ALA A 57 -7.53 1.55 6.74
C ALA A 57 -8.44 1.32 7.95
N ILE A 58 -9.29 0.30 7.86
CA ILE A 58 -10.38 0.05 8.79
C ILE A 58 -10.01 -1.10 9.73
N ILE A 59 -10.13 -0.89 11.04
CA ILE A 59 -9.95 -1.96 12.04
C ILE A 59 -11.19 -2.87 12.01
N PRO A 60 -11.06 -4.18 11.71
CA PRO A 60 -12.22 -5.07 11.54
C PRO A 60 -13.09 -5.21 12.79
N SER A 61 -12.48 -5.16 13.98
CA SER A 61 -13.18 -5.26 15.27
C SER A 61 -13.83 -3.95 15.72
N ALA A 62 -13.62 -2.84 15.01
CA ALA A 62 -14.22 -1.58 15.36
C ALA A 62 -15.75 -1.60 15.18
N PRO A 63 -16.53 -0.93 16.07
CA PRO A 63 -17.99 -1.01 16.08
C PRO A 63 -18.65 -0.51 14.79
N HIS A 64 -17.99 0.39 14.07
CA HIS A 64 -18.50 0.96 12.82
C HIS A 64 -17.78 0.40 11.55
N ALA A 65 -16.99 -0.67 11.66
CA ALA A 65 -16.16 -1.17 10.56
C ALA A 65 -16.96 -1.45 9.28
N ARG A 66 -18.07 -2.19 9.37
CA ARG A 66 -18.93 -2.50 8.21
C ARG A 66 -19.53 -1.25 7.57
N GLN A 67 -20.03 -0.32 8.40
CA GLN A 67 -20.61 0.94 7.93
C GLN A 67 -19.56 1.78 7.20
N ARG A 68 -18.35 1.87 7.75
CA ARG A 68 -17.25 2.63 7.15
C ARG A 68 -16.72 1.98 5.87
N ASN A 69 -16.66 0.64 5.82
CA ASN A 69 -16.33 -0.10 4.62
C ASN A 69 -17.29 0.23 3.48
N GLU A 70 -18.60 0.17 3.74
CA GLU A 70 -19.60 0.46 2.72
C GLU A 70 -19.56 1.93 2.27
N GLN A 71 -19.45 2.86 3.20
CA GLN A 71 -19.33 4.29 2.89
C GLN A 71 -18.09 4.60 2.04
N ALA A 72 -16.93 4.00 2.36
CA ALA A 72 -15.70 4.18 1.58
C ALA A 72 -15.85 3.63 0.16
N TYR A 73 -16.48 2.46 0.03
CA TYR A 73 -16.74 1.84 -1.27
C TYR A 73 -17.65 2.71 -2.14
N GLN A 74 -18.76 3.22 -1.60
CA GLN A 74 -19.66 4.12 -2.31
C GLN A 74 -18.99 5.43 -2.76
N GLN A 75 -17.98 5.89 -2.02
CA GLN A 75 -17.15 7.04 -2.41
C GLN A 75 -16.09 6.69 -3.46
N GLY A 76 -15.87 5.42 -3.77
CA GLY A 76 -14.80 4.96 -4.66
C GLY A 76 -13.40 5.12 -4.06
N ARG A 77 -13.27 5.01 -2.72
CA ARG A 77 -11.98 5.04 -2.02
C ARG A 77 -11.30 3.69 -2.04
N ASP A 78 -9.98 3.70 -2.05
CA ASP A 78 -9.19 2.51 -1.73
C ASP A 78 -9.31 2.19 -0.25
N ILE A 79 -9.60 0.91 0.05
CA ILE A 79 -9.85 0.43 1.41
C ILE A 79 -8.83 -0.63 1.78
N LEU A 80 -8.25 -0.51 2.97
CA LEU A 80 -7.37 -1.51 3.55
C LEU A 80 -7.98 -2.09 4.83
N ILE A 81 -7.66 -3.35 5.11
CA ILE A 81 -7.86 -3.95 6.43
C ILE A 81 -6.72 -3.46 7.32
N HIS A 82 -7.03 -2.70 8.37
CA HIS A 82 -6.06 -2.34 9.41
C HIS A 82 -6.00 -3.44 10.45
N MET A 83 -5.16 -4.45 10.19
CA MET A 83 -5.15 -5.71 10.95
C MET A 83 -4.41 -5.55 12.26
N PRO A 84 -5.07 -5.77 13.43
CA PRO A 84 -4.39 -5.78 14.72
C PRO A 84 -3.34 -6.89 14.76
N MET A 85 -2.12 -6.54 15.16
CA MET A 85 -1.00 -7.49 15.22
C MET A 85 -0.17 -7.28 16.48
N GLN A 86 0.36 -8.36 17.03
CA GLN A 86 1.11 -8.37 18.28
C GLN A 86 2.28 -7.38 18.27
N PRO A 87 2.32 -6.41 19.21
CA PRO A 87 3.49 -5.55 19.43
C PRO A 87 4.54 -6.22 20.33
N LEU A 88 5.74 -5.66 20.36
CA LEU A 88 6.78 -6.02 21.35
C LEU A 88 6.44 -5.55 22.78
N SER A 89 5.60 -4.52 22.89
CA SER A 89 5.10 -4.04 24.18
C SER A 89 4.05 -5.01 24.75
N HIS A 90 3.77 -4.90 26.06
CA HIS A 90 2.67 -5.66 26.71
C HIS A 90 1.28 -5.09 26.40
N GLN A 91 1.16 -4.19 25.46
CA GLN A 91 -0.12 -3.59 25.07
C GLN A 91 -1.00 -4.66 24.43
N ARG A 92 -2.25 -4.73 24.90
CA ARG A 92 -3.25 -5.62 24.30
C ARG A 92 -3.63 -5.12 22.91
N ILE A 93 -3.85 -6.05 22.00
CA ILE A 93 -4.43 -5.76 20.69
C ILE A 93 -5.91 -6.10 20.66
N GLU A 94 -6.60 -5.58 19.70
CA GLU A 94 -8.03 -5.80 19.48
C GLU A 94 -8.34 -7.26 19.18
N VAL A 95 -9.59 -7.64 19.44
CA VAL A 95 -10.10 -8.99 19.17
C VAL A 95 -9.93 -9.31 17.67
N GLY A 96 -9.51 -10.54 17.41
CA GLY A 96 -9.28 -10.99 16.03
C GLY A 96 -7.88 -10.69 15.51
N GLY A 97 -7.00 -10.11 16.33
CA GLY A 97 -5.62 -9.80 15.93
C GLY A 97 -4.72 -11.02 15.75
N LEU A 98 -3.57 -10.80 15.09
CA LEU A 98 -2.58 -11.82 14.81
C LEU A 98 -1.48 -11.84 15.88
N HIS A 99 -1.12 -13.03 16.36
CA HIS A 99 -0.10 -13.25 17.36
C HIS A 99 1.02 -14.15 16.84
N VAL A 100 2.23 -13.93 17.32
CA VAL A 100 3.37 -14.84 17.10
C VAL A 100 3.02 -16.21 17.65
N GLY A 101 3.39 -17.25 16.90
CA GLY A 101 3.12 -18.65 17.27
C GLY A 101 1.75 -19.19 16.85
N MET A 102 0.89 -18.39 16.21
CA MET A 102 -0.39 -18.89 15.67
C MET A 102 -0.19 -20.00 14.64
N HIS A 103 -1.11 -20.99 14.62
CA HIS A 103 -1.19 -21.98 13.55
C HIS A 103 -1.68 -21.36 12.23
N GLN A 104 -1.44 -22.05 11.10
CA GLN A 104 -1.85 -21.55 9.78
C GLN A 104 -3.37 -21.34 9.68
N GLU A 105 -4.14 -22.27 10.24
CA GLU A 105 -5.60 -22.26 10.25
C GLU A 105 -6.17 -21.05 11.02
N ASP A 106 -5.51 -20.70 12.14
CA ASP A 106 -5.90 -19.51 12.92
C ASP A 106 -5.66 -18.22 12.14
N VAL A 107 -4.49 -18.11 11.48
CA VAL A 107 -4.17 -16.94 10.64
C VAL A 107 -5.16 -16.84 9.51
N GLN A 108 -5.45 -17.94 8.82
CA GLN A 108 -6.43 -18.03 7.75
C GLN A 108 -7.81 -17.55 8.23
N GLN A 109 -8.31 -18.11 9.33
CA GLN A 109 -9.62 -17.74 9.89
C GLN A 109 -9.68 -16.24 10.24
N ARG A 110 -8.61 -15.68 10.85
CA ARG A 110 -8.55 -14.25 11.19
C ARG A 110 -8.61 -13.36 9.98
N VAL A 111 -7.83 -13.68 8.94
CA VAL A 111 -7.80 -12.90 7.70
C VAL A 111 -9.14 -12.98 6.97
N GLN A 112 -9.74 -14.17 6.87
CA GLN A 112 -11.05 -14.37 6.23
C GLN A 112 -12.16 -13.63 6.97
N THR A 113 -12.16 -13.69 8.30
CA THR A 113 -13.12 -12.94 9.13
C THR A 113 -12.95 -11.42 8.93
N ALA A 114 -11.71 -10.93 8.94
CA ALA A 114 -11.42 -9.51 8.70
C ALA A 114 -11.89 -9.08 7.30
N LYS A 115 -11.63 -9.91 6.26
CA LYS A 115 -12.07 -9.66 4.88
C LYS A 115 -13.59 -9.70 4.73
N ALA A 116 -14.28 -10.55 5.48
CA ALA A 116 -15.75 -10.61 5.49
C ALA A 116 -16.40 -9.36 6.14
N ILE A 117 -15.66 -8.68 7.02
CA ILE A 117 -16.11 -7.42 7.66
C ILE A 117 -15.77 -6.22 6.78
N VAL A 118 -14.52 -6.15 6.29
CA VAL A 118 -14.01 -5.10 5.40
C VAL A 118 -14.00 -5.67 3.97
N SER A 119 -15.18 -5.97 3.44
CA SER A 119 -15.37 -6.79 2.23
C SER A 119 -14.80 -6.17 0.95
N HIS A 120 -14.75 -4.84 0.89
CA HIS A 120 -14.22 -4.10 -0.26
C HIS A 120 -12.72 -3.78 -0.18
N ALA A 121 -12.02 -4.32 0.83
CA ALA A 121 -10.59 -4.09 0.97
C ALA A 121 -9.80 -4.69 -0.22
N ILE A 122 -8.82 -3.92 -0.70
CA ILE A 122 -7.89 -4.31 -1.75
C ILE A 122 -6.49 -4.65 -1.21
N GLY A 123 -6.27 -4.41 0.09
CA GLY A 123 -5.01 -4.67 0.77
C GLY A 123 -5.19 -4.73 2.28
N MET A 124 -4.07 -4.99 2.95
CA MET A 124 -3.99 -5.05 4.42
C MET A 124 -2.75 -4.28 4.88
N ASN A 125 -2.85 -3.59 6.02
CA ASN A 125 -1.71 -3.07 6.74
C ASN A 125 -1.76 -3.46 8.22
N ASN A 126 -0.62 -3.36 8.92
CA ASN A 126 -0.57 -3.74 10.32
C ASN A 126 -0.92 -2.56 11.25
N HIS A 127 -1.91 -2.76 12.12
CA HIS A 127 -2.11 -1.98 13.33
C HIS A 127 -1.16 -2.51 14.42
N MET A 128 -0.30 -1.64 15.00
CA MET A 128 0.83 -2.08 15.83
C MET A 128 1.74 -3.09 15.09
N GLY A 129 1.98 -4.27 15.66
CA GLY A 129 2.60 -5.39 14.97
C GLY A 129 4.12 -5.42 15.01
N SER A 130 4.78 -4.73 15.93
CA SER A 130 6.26 -4.71 16.01
C SER A 130 6.88 -6.08 16.34
N ALA A 131 6.17 -6.97 17.04
CA ALA A 131 6.59 -8.37 17.19
C ALA A 131 6.19 -9.20 15.96
N ALA A 132 4.95 -9.08 15.52
CA ALA A 132 4.37 -9.85 14.43
C ALA A 132 5.12 -9.66 13.10
N THR A 133 5.39 -8.40 12.70
CA THR A 133 6.10 -8.10 11.44
C THR A 133 7.58 -8.45 11.45
N ALA A 134 8.17 -8.68 12.64
CA ALA A 134 9.54 -9.20 12.81
C ALA A 134 9.60 -10.74 12.85
N ASP A 135 8.47 -11.42 12.99
CA ASP A 135 8.39 -12.87 13.03
C ASP A 135 8.20 -13.46 11.63
N ALA A 136 9.22 -14.19 11.16
CA ALA A 136 9.22 -14.71 9.80
C ALA A 136 8.18 -15.81 9.58
N GLU A 137 7.89 -16.61 10.61
CA GLU A 137 6.94 -17.72 10.49
C GLU A 137 5.51 -17.19 10.36
N LEU A 138 5.12 -16.27 11.24
CA LEU A 138 3.82 -15.62 11.17
C LEU A 138 3.64 -14.87 9.83
N MET A 139 4.69 -14.15 9.37
CA MET A 139 4.62 -13.43 8.10
C MET A 139 4.47 -14.36 6.89
N ARG A 140 5.09 -15.56 6.88
CA ARG A 140 4.87 -16.54 5.81
C ARG A 140 3.41 -17.01 5.78
N LYS A 141 2.85 -17.37 6.94
CA LYS A 141 1.45 -17.77 7.08
C LYS A 141 0.50 -16.68 6.60
N LEU A 142 0.76 -15.43 7.00
CA LEU A 142 -0.04 -14.29 6.58
C LEU A 142 0.05 -14.05 5.06
N MET A 143 1.26 -14.03 4.49
CA MET A 143 1.42 -13.75 3.06
C MET A 143 0.81 -14.85 2.18
N GLN A 144 0.85 -16.11 2.64
CA GLN A 144 0.14 -17.20 1.97
C GLN A 144 -1.36 -16.92 1.88
N GLU A 145 -2.00 -16.48 2.96
CA GLU A 145 -3.43 -16.16 2.96
C GLU A 145 -3.74 -14.89 2.18
N LEU A 146 -2.93 -13.84 2.29
CA LEU A 146 -3.12 -12.62 1.50
C LEU A 146 -3.04 -12.89 -0.01
N LYS A 147 -2.18 -13.84 -0.42
CA LYS A 147 -2.09 -14.27 -1.82
C LYS A 147 -3.39 -14.93 -2.28
N VAL A 148 -3.99 -15.78 -1.46
CA VAL A 148 -5.29 -16.44 -1.75
C VAL A 148 -6.41 -15.41 -1.86
N GLN A 149 -6.40 -14.38 -0.99
CA GLN A 149 -7.42 -13.34 -0.94
C GLN A 149 -7.22 -12.19 -1.96
N ASP A 150 -6.18 -12.25 -2.80
CA ASP A 150 -5.76 -11.18 -3.75
C ASP A 150 -5.59 -9.82 -3.05
N LEU A 151 -4.98 -9.82 -1.86
CA LEU A 151 -4.70 -8.63 -1.07
C LEU A 151 -3.21 -8.26 -1.15
N PHE A 152 -2.89 -6.98 -1.37
CA PHE A 152 -1.52 -6.51 -1.18
C PHE A 152 -1.23 -6.25 0.31
N PHE A 153 0.04 -6.19 0.68
CA PHE A 153 0.45 -5.84 2.04
C PHE A 153 1.17 -4.49 2.09
N LEU A 154 0.74 -3.61 2.98
CA LEU A 154 1.39 -2.35 3.29
C LEU A 154 2.01 -2.43 4.68
N ASP A 155 3.35 -2.55 4.74
CA ASP A 155 4.07 -2.56 6.01
C ASP A 155 4.05 -1.16 6.64
N SER A 156 3.35 -1.02 7.78
CA SER A 156 3.32 0.22 8.56
C SER A 156 4.67 0.54 9.23
N ARG A 157 5.68 -0.33 9.07
CA ARG A 157 7.07 -0.13 9.55
C ARG A 157 7.12 0.30 11.01
N THR A 158 6.40 -0.41 11.87
CA THR A 158 6.38 -0.17 13.32
C THR A 158 7.66 -0.62 14.01
N ILE A 159 8.52 -1.34 13.27
CA ILE A 159 9.86 -1.77 13.69
C ILE A 159 10.81 -1.80 12.48
N GLY A 160 12.06 -1.37 12.68
CA GLY A 160 13.07 -1.34 11.60
C GLY A 160 13.46 -2.72 11.07
N ARG A 161 13.40 -3.77 11.92
CA ARG A 161 13.70 -5.17 11.55
C ARG A 161 12.51 -5.96 10.99
N SER A 162 11.46 -5.29 10.52
CA SER A 162 10.35 -5.97 9.85
C SER A 162 10.84 -6.81 8.66
N VAL A 163 10.35 -8.05 8.58
CA VAL A 163 10.61 -8.98 7.48
C VAL A 163 9.45 -9.09 6.50
N ALA A 164 8.35 -8.37 6.76
CA ALA A 164 7.10 -8.48 6.01
C ALA A 164 7.30 -8.22 4.51
N GLY A 165 7.96 -7.12 4.13
CA GLY A 165 8.19 -6.80 2.73
C GLY A 165 9.08 -7.81 1.98
N LYS A 166 10.06 -8.44 2.68
CA LYS A 166 10.87 -9.51 2.10
C LYS A 166 10.02 -10.74 1.82
N ILE A 167 9.27 -11.20 2.83
CA ILE A 167 8.44 -12.41 2.73
C ILE A 167 7.28 -12.21 1.75
N ALA A 168 6.66 -11.03 1.70
CA ALA A 168 5.65 -10.72 0.70
C ALA A 168 6.16 -10.95 -0.73
N LYS A 169 7.38 -10.51 -1.04
CA LYS A 169 8.01 -10.75 -2.35
C LYS A 169 8.25 -12.22 -2.62
N GLU A 170 8.69 -13.01 -1.62
CA GLU A 170 8.89 -14.46 -1.74
C GLU A 170 7.60 -15.19 -2.11
N TYR A 171 6.45 -14.75 -1.58
CA TYR A 171 5.12 -15.32 -1.87
C TYR A 171 4.41 -14.68 -3.07
N GLY A 172 5.04 -13.70 -3.73
CA GLY A 172 4.43 -12.99 -4.84
C GLY A 172 3.24 -12.12 -4.44
N VAL A 173 3.20 -11.67 -3.18
CA VAL A 173 2.26 -10.67 -2.67
C VAL A 173 2.84 -9.29 -2.97
N GLN A 174 2.03 -8.43 -3.59
CA GLN A 174 2.41 -7.04 -3.79
C GLN A 174 2.61 -6.35 -2.45
N THR A 175 3.68 -5.59 -2.31
CA THR A 175 3.98 -4.93 -1.03
C THR A 175 4.45 -3.49 -1.21
N LEU A 176 4.10 -2.68 -0.23
CA LEU A 176 4.56 -1.31 -0.06
C LEU A 176 5.05 -1.11 1.37
N ASP A 177 5.99 -0.21 1.56
CA ASP A 177 6.45 0.20 2.89
C ASP A 177 5.99 1.63 3.18
N ARG A 178 5.65 1.92 4.43
CA ARG A 178 5.43 3.27 4.90
C ARG A 178 6.74 4.06 4.91
N HIS A 179 6.73 5.25 4.32
CA HIS A 179 7.88 6.14 4.29
C HIS A 179 7.79 7.25 5.34
N ILE A 180 6.59 7.81 5.54
CA ILE A 180 6.35 8.92 6.47
C ILE A 180 5.17 8.58 7.38
N PHE A 181 5.26 8.98 8.64
CA PHE A 181 4.18 8.87 9.62
C PHE A 181 3.79 10.26 10.12
N TRP A 182 2.50 10.59 10.05
CA TRP A 182 1.96 11.85 10.56
C TRP A 182 0.76 11.65 11.49
N MET A 183 0.59 12.61 12.41
CA MET A 183 -0.57 12.70 13.29
C MET A 183 -1.66 13.55 12.64
N THR A 184 -2.90 13.14 12.73
CA THR A 184 -4.07 13.66 11.98
C THR A 184 -4.28 15.18 12.05
N LYS A 185 -4.07 15.81 13.22
CA LYS A 185 -4.28 17.26 13.38
C LYS A 185 -3.45 18.13 12.42
N THR A 186 -2.26 17.66 12.06
CA THR A 186 -1.37 18.37 11.14
C THR A 186 -1.80 18.17 9.68
N LEU A 187 -2.28 16.97 9.32
CA LEU A 187 -2.69 16.67 7.95
C LEU A 187 -3.95 17.44 7.53
N ILE A 188 -4.98 17.50 8.37
CA ILE A 188 -6.23 18.25 8.08
C ILE A 188 -5.90 19.71 7.83
N ARG A 189 -4.95 20.28 8.57
CA ARG A 189 -4.49 21.66 8.39
C ARG A 189 -3.74 21.89 7.07
N MET A 190 -2.98 20.88 6.60
CA MET A 190 -2.23 20.92 5.33
C MET A 190 -3.11 20.65 4.11
N LEU A 191 -4.10 19.76 4.20
CA LEU A 191 -5.01 19.43 3.10
C LEU A 191 -6.01 20.55 2.78
N ASN A 192 -6.27 21.45 3.75
CA ASN A 192 -7.04 22.68 3.53
C ASN A 192 -6.26 23.77 2.74
N VAL A 193 -4.96 23.55 2.47
CA VAL A 193 -4.13 24.41 1.62
C VAL A 193 -3.90 23.68 0.31
N ASN A 194 -4.77 23.89 -0.69
CA ASN A 194 -4.68 23.56 -2.12
C ASN A 194 -3.51 22.63 -2.53
N PHE A 195 -3.58 21.35 -2.13
CA PHE A 195 -2.72 20.32 -2.70
C PHE A 195 -3.52 19.53 -3.74
N ASN A 196 -3.05 19.55 -4.98
CA ASN A 196 -3.48 18.62 -6.01
C ASN A 196 -2.89 17.24 -5.68
N VAL A 197 -3.49 16.53 -4.71
CA VAL A 197 -3.06 15.19 -4.30
C VAL A 197 -3.67 14.20 -5.27
N GLN A 198 -2.91 13.79 -6.28
CA GLN A 198 -3.31 12.71 -7.16
C GLN A 198 -2.85 11.38 -6.54
N CYS A 199 -3.71 10.80 -5.70
CA CYS A 199 -3.50 9.49 -5.10
C CYS A 199 -4.10 8.44 -6.04
N ILE A 200 -3.27 7.67 -6.74
CA ILE A 200 -3.71 6.61 -7.63
C ILE A 200 -3.08 5.30 -7.14
N MET A 201 -3.86 4.50 -6.39
CA MET A 201 -3.54 3.09 -6.21
C MET A 201 -4.27 2.29 -7.30
N HIS A 202 -3.60 1.98 -8.40
CA HIS A 202 -4.11 1.06 -9.42
C HIS A 202 -3.51 -0.33 -9.18
N LYS A 203 -4.34 -1.38 -9.18
CA LYS A 203 -3.94 -2.80 -9.06
C LYS A 203 -2.81 -3.22 -10.01
N SER A 204 -2.59 -2.51 -11.11
CA SER A 204 -1.66 -2.91 -12.18
C SER A 204 -0.27 -2.28 -12.15
N THR A 205 0.07 -1.39 -11.20
CA THR A 205 1.29 -0.57 -11.34
C THR A 205 2.15 -0.46 -10.07
N VAL A 206 2.39 -1.58 -9.38
CA VAL A 206 3.28 -1.61 -8.18
C VAL A 206 4.77 -1.52 -8.51
N ARG A 207 5.17 -1.28 -9.76
CA ARG A 207 6.59 -1.23 -10.19
C ARG A 207 7.27 0.14 -10.09
N GLN A 208 6.63 1.17 -9.56
CA GLN A 208 7.25 2.51 -9.47
C GLN A 208 7.30 3.00 -8.03
N SER A 209 8.41 3.63 -7.65
CA SER A 209 8.65 4.24 -6.33
C SER A 209 7.50 5.15 -5.93
N ARG A 210 6.74 4.76 -4.91
CA ARG A 210 5.63 5.54 -4.36
C ARG A 210 5.97 5.95 -2.94
N LEU A 211 5.80 7.23 -2.63
CA LEU A 211 5.87 7.71 -1.26
C LEU A 211 4.53 7.38 -0.57
N VAL A 212 4.57 6.54 0.45
CA VAL A 212 3.38 6.18 1.25
C VAL A 212 3.42 6.93 2.58
N ILE A 213 2.39 7.69 2.85
CA ILE A 213 2.21 8.44 4.09
C ILE A 213 1.05 7.81 4.86
N HIS A 214 1.33 7.36 6.08
CA HIS A 214 0.31 6.93 7.02
C HIS A 214 -0.05 8.06 7.97
N VAL A 215 -1.33 8.20 8.25
CA VAL A 215 -1.86 9.15 9.21
C VAL A 215 -2.68 8.41 10.24
N LYS A 216 -2.32 8.57 11.51
CA LYS A 216 -3.02 7.97 12.63
C LYS A 216 -4.00 8.95 13.26
N ILE A 217 -5.22 8.51 13.53
CA ILE A 217 -6.21 9.25 14.34
C ILE A 217 -5.81 9.13 15.82
N ARG A 218 -5.80 10.23 16.54
CA ARG A 218 -5.71 10.29 17.99
C ARG A 218 -6.85 11.10 18.57
#